data_0d34d0cf755f2f61fe303a95610ed76d
#
_entry.id   0d34d0cf755f2f61fe303a95610ed76d
#
_cell.length_a   1.000
_cell.length_b   1.000
_cell.length_c   1.000
_cell.angle_alpha   90.00
_cell.angle_beta   90.00
_cell.angle_gamma   90.00
#
_symmetry.space_group_name_H-M   'P 1'
#
loop_
_entity.id
_entity.type
_entity.pdbx_description
1 polymer ?
#
loop_
_entity_poly.entity_id
_entity_poly.type
_entity_poly.pdbx_seq_one_letter_code
_entity_poly.pdbx_strand_id
1 'polypeptide(L)'
;VGDSEIPYIYIDTKEEEIQNEPKIPGELRVFVNKQQVQYAGIGIEYRGATSFRISDKKSFGIETWDEGGNDTDVSFFGFPKEEDWILNGHVVNLGGGFIIDRTLMYHYFGYELFRDMGRYASRCQFVEAEINGEYQGVYVFMEKLKRDNDRIDIARLNPGDNDPASITGGYILKIDKTSGGDLGIVQPLEYYLDNWDDDARYLPEISFRSDYDINGESLDFEPYRPP
;
A
#
# COMPACT_ATOMS: atom_id res chain seq x y z
N VAL A 1 9.54 -25.59 -4.69
CA VAL A 1 8.20 -25.16 -5.08
C VAL A 1 7.26 -26.32 -4.81
N GLY A 2 6.33 -26.18 -3.86
CA GLY A 2 5.36 -27.20 -3.48
C GLY A 2 4.35 -27.54 -4.60
N ASP A 3 3.43 -28.46 -4.33
CA ASP A 3 2.32 -28.80 -5.23
C ASP A 3 1.10 -27.86 -5.00
N SER A 4 1.33 -26.62 -4.59
CA SER A 4 0.30 -25.61 -4.35
C SER A 4 -0.25 -25.09 -5.67
N GLU A 5 -1.57 -24.88 -5.73
CA GLU A 5 -2.24 -24.18 -6.84
C GLU A 5 -2.09 -22.66 -6.73
N ILE A 6 -1.61 -22.17 -5.58
CA ILE A 6 -1.37 -20.77 -5.35
C ILE A 6 -0.09 -20.35 -6.09
N PRO A 7 -0.08 -19.23 -6.84
CA PRO A 7 1.12 -18.70 -7.45
C PRO A 7 2.25 -18.49 -6.44
N TYR A 8 3.47 -18.71 -6.85
CA TYR A 8 4.65 -18.59 -6.02
C TYR A 8 5.50 -17.40 -6.46
N ILE A 9 5.89 -16.57 -5.51
CA ILE A 9 6.78 -15.42 -5.72
C ILE A 9 8.13 -15.72 -5.06
N TYR A 10 9.19 -15.60 -5.84
CA TYR A 10 10.56 -15.61 -5.36
C TYR A 10 11.15 -14.22 -5.49
N ILE A 11 11.69 -13.69 -4.38
CA ILE A 11 12.38 -12.39 -4.33
C ILE A 11 13.82 -12.63 -3.91
N ASP A 12 14.74 -12.06 -4.68
CA ASP A 12 16.19 -12.12 -4.45
C ASP A 12 16.74 -10.69 -4.34
N THR A 13 17.22 -10.33 -3.18
CA THR A 13 17.88 -9.04 -2.92
C THR A 13 19.41 -9.16 -2.95
N LYS A 14 19.93 -10.31 -3.42
CA LYS A 14 21.36 -10.61 -3.41
C LYS A 14 21.98 -10.50 -2.01
N GLU A 15 21.22 -10.96 -1.02
CA GLU A 15 21.55 -10.93 0.41
C GLU A 15 21.64 -9.50 1.01
N GLU A 16 21.24 -8.47 0.26
CA GLU A 16 21.11 -7.13 0.82
C GLU A 16 19.94 -7.10 1.81
N GLU A 17 20.15 -6.52 2.99
CA GLU A 17 19.14 -6.44 4.05
C GLU A 17 18.04 -5.47 3.68
N ILE A 18 16.80 -5.96 3.66
CA ILE A 18 15.62 -5.12 3.39
C ILE A 18 15.46 -4.10 4.51
N GLN A 19 15.25 -2.84 4.13
CA GLN A 19 15.12 -1.70 5.04
C GLN A 19 13.70 -1.16 5.04
N ASN A 20 13.40 -0.28 5.99
CA ASN A 20 12.12 0.42 6.01
C ASN A 20 12.09 1.54 4.96
N GLU A 21 13.21 2.22 4.73
CA GLU A 21 13.49 3.22 3.69
C GLU A 21 15.02 3.44 3.60
N PRO A 22 15.56 3.65 2.41
CA PRO A 22 14.94 3.58 1.08
C PRO A 22 14.74 2.14 0.61
N LYS A 23 13.98 1.95 -0.49
CA LYS A 23 13.89 0.66 -1.18
C LYS A 23 15.28 0.20 -1.63
N ILE A 24 15.55 -1.08 -1.47
CA ILE A 24 16.77 -1.72 -1.97
C ILE A 24 16.48 -2.48 -3.27
N PRO A 25 17.47 -2.63 -4.17
CA PRO A 25 17.26 -3.35 -5.42
C PRO A 25 17.09 -4.86 -5.17
N GLY A 26 16.28 -5.48 -6.01
CA GLY A 26 16.08 -6.93 -6.01
C GLY A 26 15.49 -7.42 -7.33
N GLU A 27 15.27 -8.72 -7.39
CA GLU A 27 14.60 -9.39 -8.51
C GLU A 27 13.37 -10.12 -8.00
N LEU A 28 12.27 -10.02 -8.74
CA LEU A 28 11.03 -10.72 -8.46
C LEU A 28 10.73 -11.68 -9.60
N ARG A 29 10.44 -12.94 -9.26
CA ARG A 29 10.04 -13.99 -10.19
C ARG A 29 8.72 -14.59 -9.74
N VAL A 30 7.78 -14.74 -10.66
CA VAL A 30 6.48 -15.38 -10.41
C VAL A 30 6.44 -16.72 -11.10
N PHE A 31 5.99 -17.74 -10.35
CA PHE A 31 5.79 -19.08 -10.85
C PHE A 31 4.33 -19.49 -10.70
N VAL A 32 3.77 -20.07 -11.76
CA VAL A 32 2.45 -20.71 -11.77
C VAL A 32 2.65 -22.13 -12.29
N ASN A 33 2.12 -23.10 -11.57
CA ASN A 33 2.29 -24.53 -11.90
C ASN A 33 3.78 -24.89 -12.14
N LYS A 34 4.68 -24.39 -11.29
CA LYS A 34 6.14 -24.60 -11.36
C LYS A 34 6.83 -24.00 -12.60
N GLN A 35 6.14 -23.25 -13.42
CA GLN A 35 6.71 -22.55 -14.56
C GLN A 35 6.85 -21.06 -14.22
N GLN A 36 8.02 -20.50 -14.50
CA GLN A 36 8.22 -19.05 -14.38
C GLN A 36 7.40 -18.36 -15.48
N VAL A 37 6.46 -17.52 -15.05
CA VAL A 37 5.56 -16.78 -15.94
C VAL A 37 5.87 -15.29 -15.98
N GLN A 38 6.59 -14.75 -14.98
CA GLN A 38 6.93 -13.34 -14.89
C GLN A 38 8.29 -13.15 -14.24
N TYR A 39 8.97 -12.06 -14.65
CA TYR A 39 10.21 -11.54 -14.06
C TYR A 39 10.18 -10.01 -14.07
N ALA A 40 10.67 -9.39 -13.01
CA ALA A 40 10.87 -7.95 -12.93
C ALA A 40 12.07 -7.62 -12.03
N GLY A 41 12.82 -6.58 -12.39
CA GLY A 41 13.67 -5.85 -11.45
C GLY A 41 12.77 -5.07 -10.50
N ILE A 42 13.14 -4.99 -9.23
CA ILE A 42 12.31 -4.32 -8.21
C ILE A 42 13.15 -3.51 -7.24
N GLY A 43 12.52 -2.47 -6.67
CA GLY A 43 12.86 -1.91 -5.38
C GLY A 43 11.94 -2.51 -4.31
N ILE A 44 12.50 -2.92 -3.18
CA ILE A 44 11.74 -3.51 -2.08
C ILE A 44 12.09 -2.85 -0.76
N GLU A 45 11.07 -2.62 0.07
CA GLU A 45 11.21 -2.06 1.42
C GLU A 45 10.21 -2.71 2.38
N TYR A 46 10.48 -2.62 3.69
CA TYR A 46 9.46 -2.97 4.67
C TYR A 46 8.32 -1.96 4.65
N ARG A 47 7.10 -2.44 4.92
CA ARG A 47 5.91 -1.63 4.95
C ARG A 47 5.16 -1.77 6.26
N GLY A 48 4.57 -0.65 6.71
CA GLY A 48 3.74 -0.56 7.90
C GLY A 48 4.48 0.01 9.10
N ALA A 49 3.75 0.61 10.02
CA ALA A 49 4.28 1.17 11.26
C ALA A 49 4.04 0.21 12.43
N THR A 50 2.79 0.11 12.90
CA THR A 50 2.44 -0.78 14.03
C THR A 50 2.57 -2.25 13.63
N SER A 51 2.04 -2.64 12.48
CA SER A 51 2.15 -4.01 11.95
C SER A 51 3.62 -4.43 11.80
N PHE A 52 4.49 -3.56 11.31
CA PHE A 52 5.92 -3.84 11.21
C PHE A 52 6.54 -4.15 12.58
N ARG A 53 6.16 -3.40 13.63
CA ARG A 53 6.74 -3.59 14.97
C ARG A 53 6.22 -4.83 15.70
N ILE A 54 4.92 -5.12 15.57
CA ILE A 54 4.28 -6.17 16.36
C ILE A 54 4.15 -7.52 15.66
N SER A 55 4.26 -7.56 14.32
CA SER A 55 4.09 -8.78 13.55
C SER A 55 5.42 -9.48 13.30
N ASP A 56 5.46 -10.78 13.50
CA ASP A 56 6.58 -11.62 13.08
C ASP A 56 6.66 -11.69 11.55
N LYS A 57 5.49 -11.70 10.88
CA LYS A 57 5.38 -11.68 9.43
C LYS A 57 5.34 -10.25 8.92
N LYS A 58 6.31 -9.86 8.10
CA LYS A 58 6.44 -8.51 7.57
C LYS A 58 5.63 -8.32 6.30
N SER A 59 5.21 -7.09 6.03
CA SER A 59 4.68 -6.66 4.74
C SER A 59 5.73 -5.84 3.99
N PHE A 60 5.66 -5.85 2.66
CA PHE A 60 6.64 -5.18 1.81
C PHE A 60 5.96 -4.25 0.82
N GLY A 61 6.56 -3.08 0.58
CA GLY A 61 6.33 -2.23 -0.57
C GLY A 61 7.26 -2.68 -1.69
N ILE A 62 6.72 -2.83 -2.88
CA ILE A 62 7.45 -3.26 -4.07
C ILE A 62 7.20 -2.22 -5.16
N GLU A 63 8.25 -1.83 -5.85
CA GLU A 63 8.22 -0.97 -7.01
C GLU A 63 9.00 -1.63 -8.14
N THR A 64 8.41 -1.72 -9.31
CA THR A 64 9.10 -2.37 -10.44
C THR A 64 10.02 -1.38 -11.14
N TRP A 65 11.27 -1.80 -11.37
CA TRP A 65 12.34 -1.00 -11.94
C TRP A 65 12.88 -1.60 -13.24
N ASP A 66 13.31 -0.72 -14.14
CA ASP A 66 14.09 -1.09 -15.30
C ASP A 66 15.57 -1.36 -14.94
N GLU A 67 16.40 -1.73 -15.92
CA GLU A 67 17.84 -1.98 -15.72
C GLU A 67 18.61 -0.73 -15.24
N GLY A 68 18.05 0.45 -15.45
CA GLY A 68 18.61 1.73 -15.01
C GLY A 68 18.18 2.14 -13.60
N GLY A 69 17.30 1.37 -12.97
CA GLY A 69 16.74 1.68 -11.65
C GLY A 69 15.62 2.73 -11.72
N ASN A 70 15.02 2.97 -12.89
CA ASN A 70 13.87 3.84 -13.03
C ASN A 70 12.59 3.02 -12.96
N ASP A 71 11.51 3.67 -12.52
CA ASP A 71 10.18 3.08 -12.45
C ASP A 71 9.73 2.54 -13.80
N THR A 72 9.14 1.35 -13.79
CA THR A 72 8.63 0.72 -15.01
C THR A 72 7.34 -0.05 -14.73
N ASP A 73 6.36 0.15 -15.60
CA ASP A 73 5.04 -0.47 -15.49
C ASP A 73 5.08 -1.94 -15.86
N VAL A 74 4.74 -2.81 -14.92
CA VAL A 74 4.66 -4.26 -15.11
C VAL A 74 3.27 -4.76 -14.72
N SER A 75 2.70 -5.69 -15.50
CA SER A 75 1.47 -6.39 -15.14
C SER A 75 1.79 -7.67 -14.42
N PHE A 76 1.18 -7.87 -13.25
CA PHE A 76 1.19 -9.14 -12.52
C PHE A 76 -0.23 -9.73 -12.47
N PHE A 77 -0.35 -11.04 -12.61
CA PHE A 77 -1.63 -11.77 -12.46
C PHE A 77 -2.78 -11.25 -13.34
N GLY A 78 -2.47 -10.59 -14.45
CA GLY A 78 -3.46 -9.96 -15.31
C GLY A 78 -4.01 -8.62 -14.81
N PHE A 79 -3.45 -8.07 -13.74
CA PHE A 79 -3.78 -6.72 -13.28
C PHE A 79 -3.26 -5.67 -14.27
N PRO A 80 -3.85 -4.48 -14.34
CA PRO A 80 -3.31 -3.38 -15.12
C PRO A 80 -1.85 -3.11 -14.80
N LYS A 81 -1.11 -2.66 -15.80
CA LYS A 81 0.31 -2.32 -15.64
C LYS A 81 0.48 -1.13 -14.70
N GLU A 82 1.46 -1.25 -13.82
CA GLU A 82 1.84 -0.20 -12.90
C GLU A 82 3.16 -0.55 -12.22
N GLU A 83 3.84 0.40 -11.62
CA GLU A 83 5.10 0.17 -10.92
C GLU A 83 4.92 -0.21 -9.45
N ASP A 84 3.88 0.28 -8.78
CA ASP A 84 3.70 0.17 -7.32
C ASP A 84 2.82 -1.01 -6.90
N TRP A 85 3.40 -1.89 -6.08
CA TRP A 85 2.76 -3.11 -5.57
C TRP A 85 2.97 -3.30 -4.08
N ILE A 86 2.18 -4.16 -3.48
CA ILE A 86 2.29 -4.52 -2.07
C ILE A 86 2.30 -6.05 -1.94
N LEU A 87 3.25 -6.56 -1.17
CA LEU A 87 3.21 -7.92 -0.67
C LEU A 87 2.76 -7.86 0.79
N ASN A 88 1.45 -8.05 1.02
CA ASN A 88 0.83 -7.87 2.32
C ASN A 88 0.91 -9.13 3.17
N GLY A 89 1.67 -9.08 4.25
CA GLY A 89 1.74 -10.11 5.28
C GLY A 89 0.59 -9.97 6.27
N HIS A 90 0.02 -11.09 6.66
CA HIS A 90 -0.98 -11.12 7.72
C HIS A 90 -0.32 -10.85 9.07
N VAL A 91 -0.99 -10.09 9.94
CA VAL A 91 -0.42 -9.76 11.25
C VAL A 91 -0.47 -10.98 12.17
N VAL A 92 0.69 -11.51 12.44
CA VAL A 92 0.93 -12.69 13.27
C VAL A 92 1.96 -12.33 14.34
N ASN A 93 1.66 -12.64 15.60
CA ASN A 93 2.60 -12.52 16.70
C ASN A 93 2.52 -13.79 17.56
N LEU A 94 3.41 -14.72 17.28
CA LEU A 94 3.41 -16.02 17.95
C LEU A 94 3.89 -15.89 19.40
N GLY A 95 4.84 -15.00 19.67
CA GLY A 95 5.32 -14.70 21.03
C GLY A 95 4.25 -14.04 21.90
N GLY A 96 3.43 -13.16 21.32
CA GLY A 96 2.27 -12.56 21.97
C GLY A 96 0.99 -13.41 21.92
N GLY A 97 1.03 -14.52 21.18
CA GLY A 97 -0.07 -15.49 21.13
C GLY A 97 -1.29 -15.02 20.32
N PHE A 98 -1.12 -14.11 19.36
CA PHE A 98 -2.25 -13.66 18.56
C PHE A 98 -2.00 -13.70 17.04
N ILE A 99 -3.08 -13.94 16.31
CA ILE A 99 -3.20 -13.79 14.84
C ILE A 99 -4.46 -12.96 14.63
N ILE A 100 -4.33 -11.79 14.01
CA ILE A 100 -5.48 -10.88 13.81
C ILE A 100 -6.50 -11.51 12.86
N ASP A 101 -6.04 -11.98 11.71
CA ASP A 101 -6.88 -12.69 10.75
C ASP A 101 -6.48 -14.16 10.68
N ARG A 102 -7.20 -15.00 11.42
CA ARG A 102 -6.95 -16.46 11.43
C ARG A 102 -7.36 -17.17 10.16
N THR A 103 -8.19 -16.54 9.34
CA THR A 103 -8.64 -17.09 8.06
C THR A 103 -7.70 -16.74 6.91
N LEU A 104 -6.86 -15.72 7.08
CA LEU A 104 -6.01 -15.08 6.08
C LEU A 104 -6.80 -14.44 4.92
N MET A 105 -8.12 -14.24 5.09
CA MET A 105 -9.03 -13.86 4.01
C MET A 105 -9.56 -12.42 4.12
N TYR A 106 -9.40 -11.74 5.25
CA TYR A 106 -10.09 -10.44 5.47
C TYR A 106 -9.76 -9.41 4.39
N HIS A 107 -8.49 -9.26 4.04
CA HIS A 107 -8.10 -8.34 2.98
C HIS A 107 -8.66 -8.76 1.62
N TYR A 108 -8.45 -10.01 1.24
CA TYR A 108 -8.91 -10.54 -0.03
C TYR A 108 -10.43 -10.42 -0.16
N PHE A 109 -11.16 -10.96 0.79
CA PHE A 109 -12.64 -10.96 0.78
C PHE A 109 -13.21 -9.55 0.82
N GLY A 110 -12.66 -8.66 1.65
CA GLY A 110 -13.12 -7.28 1.75
C GLY A 110 -12.95 -6.51 0.44
N TYR A 111 -11.82 -6.66 -0.23
CA TYR A 111 -11.57 -5.99 -1.51
C TYR A 111 -12.41 -6.58 -2.65
N GLU A 112 -12.52 -7.91 -2.74
CA GLU A 112 -13.38 -8.55 -3.74
C GLU A 112 -14.84 -8.10 -3.57
N LEU A 113 -15.37 -8.20 -2.35
CA LEU A 113 -16.74 -7.77 -2.06
C LEU A 113 -16.99 -6.30 -2.44
N PHE A 114 -16.04 -5.41 -2.15
CA PHE A 114 -16.20 -3.99 -2.47
C PHE A 114 -16.18 -3.74 -3.98
N ARG A 115 -15.37 -4.50 -4.73
CA ARG A 115 -15.38 -4.46 -6.20
C ARG A 115 -16.67 -5.02 -6.77
N ASP A 116 -17.19 -6.12 -6.23
CA ASP A 116 -18.47 -6.71 -6.64
C ASP A 116 -19.64 -5.74 -6.43
N MET A 117 -19.53 -4.83 -5.47
CA MET A 117 -20.45 -3.72 -5.27
C MET A 117 -20.29 -2.57 -6.28
N GLY A 118 -19.43 -2.73 -7.29
CA GLY A 118 -19.16 -1.73 -8.33
C GLY A 118 -18.26 -0.57 -7.87
N ARG A 119 -17.47 -0.77 -6.82
CA ARG A 119 -16.52 0.22 -6.32
C ARG A 119 -15.09 -0.21 -6.58
N TYR A 120 -14.17 0.75 -6.69
CA TYR A 120 -12.76 0.41 -6.77
C TYR A 120 -12.26 -0.08 -5.40
N ALA A 121 -11.57 -1.19 -5.41
CA ALA A 121 -10.68 -1.65 -4.35
C ALA A 121 -9.47 -2.33 -4.98
N SER A 122 -8.34 -2.34 -4.28
CA SER A 122 -7.11 -2.97 -4.77
C SER A 122 -7.37 -4.40 -5.24
N ARG A 123 -6.98 -4.70 -6.48
CA ARG A 123 -6.95 -6.09 -6.96
C ARG A 123 -5.91 -6.85 -6.17
N CYS A 124 -6.21 -8.08 -5.84
CA CYS A 124 -5.33 -8.88 -5.01
C CYS A 124 -5.33 -10.35 -5.42
N GLN A 125 -4.20 -11.00 -5.16
CA GLN A 125 -3.94 -12.41 -5.44
C GLN A 125 -3.25 -13.04 -4.24
N PHE A 126 -3.74 -14.19 -3.77
CA PHE A 126 -2.96 -15.00 -2.85
C PHE A 126 -1.72 -15.55 -3.53
N VAL A 127 -0.60 -15.47 -2.84
CA VAL A 127 0.68 -16.00 -3.30
C VAL A 127 1.41 -16.68 -2.15
N GLU A 128 2.22 -17.66 -2.45
CA GLU A 128 3.28 -18.10 -1.55
C GLU A 128 4.54 -17.32 -1.86
N ALA A 129 5.28 -16.90 -0.84
CA ALA A 129 6.48 -16.08 -1.02
C ALA A 129 7.71 -16.74 -0.41
N GLU A 130 8.83 -16.58 -1.12
CA GLU A 130 10.18 -16.88 -0.65
C GLU A 130 11.06 -15.66 -0.87
N ILE A 131 11.85 -15.29 0.13
CA ILE A 131 12.77 -14.14 0.07
C ILE A 131 14.17 -14.64 0.43
N ASN A 132 15.13 -14.46 -0.47
CA ASN A 132 16.52 -14.89 -0.29
C ASN A 132 16.67 -16.37 0.14
N GLY A 133 15.84 -17.24 -0.42
CA GLY A 133 15.84 -18.67 -0.09
C GLY A 133 15.07 -19.06 1.16
N GLU A 134 14.50 -18.10 1.89
CA GLU A 134 13.67 -18.37 3.06
C GLU A 134 12.17 -18.31 2.71
N TYR A 135 11.48 -19.42 2.93
CA TYR A 135 10.03 -19.49 2.71
C TYR A 135 9.27 -18.69 3.76
N GLN A 136 8.50 -17.71 3.29
CA GLN A 136 7.76 -16.76 4.13
C GLN A 136 6.28 -17.13 4.31
N GLY A 137 5.77 -18.16 3.62
CA GLY A 137 4.37 -18.58 3.65
C GLY A 137 3.46 -17.75 2.76
N VAL A 138 2.15 -17.77 3.06
CA VAL A 138 1.11 -17.15 2.23
C VAL A 138 1.02 -15.65 2.48
N TYR A 139 0.97 -14.89 1.39
CA TYR A 139 0.78 -13.44 1.34
C TYR A 139 -0.41 -13.08 0.46
N VAL A 140 -0.84 -11.83 0.54
CA VAL A 140 -1.70 -11.20 -0.46
C VAL A 140 -0.85 -10.23 -1.26
N PHE A 141 -0.59 -10.54 -2.53
CA PHE A 141 -0.01 -9.60 -3.49
C PHE A 141 -1.12 -8.69 -4.00
N MET A 142 -0.93 -7.38 -3.97
CA MET A 142 -1.99 -6.45 -4.26
C MET A 142 -1.50 -5.11 -4.81
N GLU A 143 -2.42 -4.39 -5.45
CA GLU A 143 -2.19 -3.04 -5.91
C GLU A 143 -2.01 -2.07 -4.73
N LYS A 144 -1.03 -1.16 -4.85
CA LYS A 144 -0.94 0.01 -3.97
C LYS A 144 -2.00 1.03 -4.37
N LEU A 145 -2.70 1.59 -3.40
CA LEU A 145 -3.67 2.66 -3.65
C LEU A 145 -2.95 3.90 -4.15
N LYS A 146 -3.29 4.34 -5.34
CA LYS A 146 -2.80 5.59 -5.92
C LYS A 146 -3.77 6.10 -6.99
N ARG A 147 -3.61 7.37 -7.36
CA ARG A 147 -4.32 7.92 -8.51
C ARG A 147 -3.73 7.32 -9.78
N ASP A 148 -4.56 6.63 -10.51
CA ASP A 148 -4.25 6.09 -11.84
C ASP A 148 -5.56 5.77 -12.57
N ASN A 149 -5.56 5.77 -13.91
CA ASN A 149 -6.76 5.51 -14.72
C ASN A 149 -7.34 4.11 -14.49
N ASP A 150 -6.47 3.14 -14.20
CA ASP A 150 -6.85 1.75 -13.95
C ASP A 150 -7.00 1.42 -12.46
N ARG A 151 -6.68 2.36 -11.56
CA ARG A 151 -6.83 2.23 -10.10
C ARG A 151 -7.85 3.22 -9.56
N ILE A 152 -7.42 4.33 -8.97
CA ILE A 152 -8.32 5.40 -8.52
C ILE A 152 -8.37 6.43 -9.65
N ASP A 153 -9.37 6.31 -10.52
CA ASP A 153 -9.56 7.18 -11.68
C ASP A 153 -10.20 8.50 -11.25
N ILE A 154 -9.38 9.42 -10.80
CA ILE A 154 -9.74 10.78 -10.43
C ILE A 154 -8.87 11.80 -11.16
N ALA A 155 -9.40 12.99 -11.37
CA ALA A 155 -8.66 14.08 -11.99
C ALA A 155 -7.39 14.39 -11.18
N ARG A 156 -6.28 14.64 -11.89
CA ARG A 156 -5.06 15.12 -11.25
C ARG A 156 -5.25 16.57 -10.86
N LEU A 157 -4.91 16.90 -9.63
CA LEU A 157 -4.81 18.28 -9.16
C LEU A 157 -3.35 18.73 -9.32
N ASN A 158 -3.13 19.83 -10.04
CA ASN A 158 -1.80 20.39 -10.26
C ASN A 158 -1.64 21.69 -9.47
N PRO A 159 -0.40 22.07 -9.13
CA PRO A 159 -0.13 23.29 -8.34
C PRO A 159 -0.68 24.60 -8.90
N GLY A 160 -0.89 24.65 -10.23
CA GLY A 160 -1.45 25.82 -10.90
C GLY A 160 -2.97 25.84 -11.04
N ASP A 161 -3.66 24.81 -10.56
CA ASP A 161 -5.11 24.66 -10.70
C ASP A 161 -5.83 25.51 -9.65
N ASN A 162 -6.23 26.73 -10.06
CA ASN A 162 -6.85 27.72 -9.17
C ASN A 162 -8.30 28.05 -9.54
N ASP A 163 -8.82 27.51 -10.64
CA ASP A 163 -10.20 27.75 -11.04
C ASP A 163 -11.15 26.72 -10.40
N PRO A 164 -12.43 27.10 -10.15
CA PRO A 164 -13.39 26.22 -9.49
C PRO A 164 -13.60 24.88 -10.19
N ALA A 165 -13.48 24.79 -11.50
CA ALA A 165 -13.67 23.55 -12.24
C ALA A 165 -12.51 22.59 -12.01
N SER A 166 -11.27 23.08 -12.04
CA SER A 166 -10.07 22.27 -11.83
C SER A 166 -9.96 21.76 -10.38
N ILE A 167 -10.38 22.56 -9.39
CA ILE A 167 -10.29 22.19 -7.97
C ILE A 167 -11.53 21.41 -7.45
N THR A 168 -12.53 21.15 -8.27
CA THR A 168 -13.79 20.49 -7.83
C THR A 168 -13.66 18.98 -7.67
N GLY A 169 -12.59 18.34 -8.08
CA GLY A 169 -12.43 16.88 -8.03
C GLY A 169 -11.00 16.46 -7.78
N GLY A 170 -10.77 15.15 -7.76
CA GLY A 170 -9.41 14.63 -7.67
C GLY A 170 -8.86 14.48 -6.25
N TYR A 171 -9.72 14.30 -5.24
CA TYR A 171 -9.30 14.15 -3.85
C TYR A 171 -9.34 12.70 -3.37
N ILE A 172 -8.29 12.29 -2.67
CA ILE A 172 -8.27 11.07 -1.85
C ILE A 172 -8.25 11.52 -0.40
N LEU A 173 -9.29 11.17 0.35
CA LEU A 173 -9.38 11.46 1.78
C LEU A 173 -8.94 10.22 2.56
N LYS A 174 -8.02 10.42 3.51
CA LYS A 174 -7.53 9.37 4.39
C LYS A 174 -7.91 9.71 5.85
N ILE A 175 -8.52 8.76 6.53
CA ILE A 175 -8.73 8.82 7.97
C ILE A 175 -7.69 7.88 8.58
N ASP A 176 -6.69 8.44 9.23
CA ASP A 176 -5.54 7.67 9.75
C ASP A 176 -4.88 8.44 10.90
N LYS A 177 -4.04 7.75 11.65
CA LYS A 177 -3.15 8.41 12.60
C LYS A 177 -2.05 9.15 11.84
N THR A 178 -1.62 10.28 12.36
CA THR A 178 -0.41 10.96 11.87
C THR A 178 0.83 10.12 12.19
N SER A 179 1.64 9.83 11.18
CA SER A 179 2.93 9.15 11.33
C SER A 179 3.88 9.56 10.21
N GLY A 180 5.13 9.73 10.54
CA GLY A 180 6.13 10.20 9.56
C GLY A 180 5.86 11.64 9.12
N GLY A 181 5.89 11.92 7.82
CA GLY A 181 5.58 13.24 7.25
C GLY A 181 4.08 13.53 7.08
N ASP A 182 3.20 12.60 7.48
CA ASP A 182 1.75 12.83 7.41
C ASP A 182 1.35 13.89 8.46
N LEU A 183 1.09 15.08 7.99
CA LEU A 183 0.49 16.14 8.79
C LEU A 183 -1.02 16.00 8.67
N GLY A 184 -1.67 15.53 9.72
CA GLY A 184 -3.12 15.46 9.80
C GLY A 184 -3.78 16.80 10.15
N ILE A 185 -5.05 16.78 10.42
CA ILE A 185 -5.71 17.90 11.08
C ILE A 185 -5.02 18.09 12.45
N VAL A 186 -4.48 19.28 12.66
CA VAL A 186 -3.68 19.59 13.88
C VAL A 186 -4.51 19.50 15.15
N GLN A 187 -5.83 19.63 15.01
CA GLN A 187 -6.75 19.53 16.13
C GLN A 187 -7.67 18.33 15.97
N PRO A 188 -7.96 17.62 17.05
CA PRO A 188 -8.89 16.51 17.03
C PRO A 188 -10.26 16.92 16.47
N LEU A 189 -10.97 15.96 15.88
CA LEU A 189 -12.26 16.21 15.26
C LEU A 189 -13.28 16.79 16.24
N GLU A 190 -13.18 16.44 17.51
CA GLU A 190 -14.02 16.98 18.60
C GLU A 190 -13.96 18.49 18.72
N TYR A 191 -12.89 19.15 18.25
CA TYR A 191 -12.78 20.59 18.28
C TYR A 191 -13.77 21.30 17.34
N TYR A 192 -14.25 20.60 16.33
CA TYR A 192 -15.11 21.16 15.27
C TYR A 192 -16.58 20.78 15.40
N LEU A 193 -16.91 19.97 16.37
CA LEU A 193 -18.28 19.47 16.56
C LEU A 193 -18.87 19.93 17.90
N ASP A 194 -20.04 20.51 17.84
CA ASP A 194 -20.84 20.77 19.03
C ASP A 194 -21.40 19.46 19.61
N ASN A 195 -21.49 19.34 20.91
CA ASN A 195 -22.00 18.18 21.64
C ASN A 195 -21.20 16.87 21.41
N TRP A 196 -19.89 17.00 21.45
CA TRP A 196 -19.00 15.89 21.29
C TRP A 196 -18.93 14.97 22.53
N ASP A 197 -19.03 13.67 22.33
CA ASP A 197 -18.83 12.66 23.38
C ASP A 197 -17.33 12.51 23.72
N ASP A 198 -17.01 12.37 25.01
CA ASP A 198 -15.64 12.21 25.47
C ASP A 198 -14.89 11.04 24.82
N ASP A 199 -15.59 9.99 24.40
CA ASP A 199 -15.00 8.85 23.72
C ASP A 199 -14.57 9.17 22.28
N ALA A 200 -15.12 10.21 21.68
CA ALA A 200 -14.83 10.58 20.30
C ALA A 200 -13.42 11.18 20.10
N ARG A 201 -12.77 11.64 21.17
CA ARG A 201 -11.37 12.10 21.14
C ARG A 201 -10.37 11.07 20.66
N TYR A 202 -10.77 9.80 20.61
CA TYR A 202 -9.94 8.69 20.13
C TYR A 202 -10.18 8.37 18.66
N LEU A 203 -11.03 9.11 17.96
CA LEU A 203 -11.19 8.95 16.52
C LEU A 203 -9.89 9.33 15.80
N PRO A 204 -9.56 8.61 14.71
CA PRO A 204 -8.40 8.93 13.92
C PRO A 204 -8.52 10.35 13.32
N GLU A 205 -7.40 11.03 13.23
CA GLU A 205 -7.32 12.34 12.58
C GLU A 205 -7.66 12.19 11.09
N ILE A 206 -8.35 13.21 10.55
CA ILE A 206 -8.61 13.31 9.12
C ILE A 206 -7.41 14.00 8.48
N SER A 207 -6.76 13.36 7.55
CA SER A 207 -5.68 13.95 6.78
C SER A 207 -6.06 14.07 5.31
N PHE A 208 -5.63 15.17 4.70
CA PHE A 208 -5.81 15.43 3.27
C PHE A 208 -4.47 15.24 2.58
N ARG A 209 -4.44 14.51 1.51
CA ARG A 209 -3.25 14.31 0.72
C ARG A 209 -3.39 14.99 -0.63
N SER A 210 -2.58 16.03 -0.86
CA SER A 210 -2.30 16.55 -2.17
C SER A 210 -0.81 16.35 -2.45
N ASP A 211 -0.44 16.03 -3.66
CA ASP A 211 0.97 15.78 -3.99
C ASP A 211 1.80 17.07 -4.03
N TYR A 212 1.16 18.26 -3.94
CA TYR A 212 1.82 19.55 -4.12
C TYR A 212 1.18 20.64 -3.26
N ASP A 213 1.99 21.57 -2.78
CA ASP A 213 1.53 22.80 -2.14
C ASP A 213 1.11 23.85 -3.18
N ILE A 214 0.64 25.00 -2.69
CA ILE A 214 0.21 26.13 -3.52
C ILE A 214 1.36 26.72 -4.38
N ASN A 215 2.62 26.46 -4.03
CA ASN A 215 3.80 26.93 -4.75
C ASN A 215 4.35 25.88 -5.71
N GLY A 216 3.76 24.68 -5.76
CA GLY A 216 4.21 23.58 -6.59
C GLY A 216 5.36 22.78 -5.99
N GLU A 217 5.66 22.98 -4.72
CA GLU A 217 6.59 22.13 -4.02
C GLU A 217 5.88 20.84 -3.61
N SER A 218 6.58 19.71 -3.76
CA SER A 218 6.07 18.42 -3.30
C SER A 218 5.75 18.52 -1.82
N LEU A 219 4.49 18.35 -1.49
CA LEU A 219 4.07 18.32 -0.11
C LEU A 219 4.34 16.93 0.48
N ASP A 220 5.31 16.93 1.38
CA ASP A 220 5.16 16.09 2.53
C ASP A 220 4.05 16.72 3.40
N PHE A 221 2.84 16.51 2.99
CA PHE A 221 1.60 16.76 3.67
C PHE A 221 1.50 17.94 4.68
N GLU A 222 0.81 19.03 4.33
CA GLU A 222 0.34 19.99 5.33
C GLU A 222 -1.09 19.71 5.80
N PRO A 223 -1.37 19.77 7.12
CA PRO A 223 -2.71 19.60 7.63
C PRO A 223 -3.62 20.75 7.18
N TYR A 224 -4.83 20.41 6.75
CA TYR A 224 -5.86 21.42 6.64
C TYR A 224 -6.08 22.05 8.03
N ARG A 225 -5.85 23.36 8.14
CA ARG A 225 -6.29 24.18 9.27
C ARG A 225 -7.53 24.93 8.82
N PRO A 226 -8.73 24.58 9.31
CA PRO A 226 -9.88 25.44 9.06
C PRO A 226 -9.63 26.81 9.63
N PRO A 227 -10.18 27.85 9.00
CA PRO A 227 -10.02 29.24 9.43
C PRO A 227 -10.56 29.50 10.82
#